data_5dc9b6f6312eb2fddb5893a655805fec
#
_entry.id   5dc9b6f6312eb2fddb5893a655805fec
#
_cell.length_a   1.000
_cell.length_b   1.000
_cell.length_c   1.000
_cell.angle_alpha   90.00
_cell.angle_beta   90.00
_cell.angle_gamma   90.00
#
_symmetry.space_group_name_H-M   'P 1'
#
loop_
_entity.id
_entity.type
_entity.pdbx_description
1 polymer ?
#
loop_
_entity_poly.entity_id
_entity_poly.type
_entity_poly.pdbx_seq_one_letter_code
_entity_poly.pdbx_strand_id
1 'polypeptide(L)'
;LFCYQCEQTYHSDQGNGCITNKGNCGKDAATADLQDLLIYAIKGIAQYNHRIRALVGNPSQEASVFILYGMFTTLTNVNFNTTRFVNLLYEAEKIRNQVRTNYEAIAIAAGKAPEIVTGAATLQLSADLNGLLAQAQAPEVGINADINLVGADVVGLRALMIYGLKGLCAYSYHAYVLGETRAEVYAGIEQALNFLADKPTDINILLEQTLILGQLGLKVLEMLDTANTGKFGAPQPTSVRTTPLQGKAILVSGHDLHDLHVLLEQTKDTGINIYTHGEMLPAHGYPKLKAYSHLAGNYGGAWQDQQTEFGAFPGPILMTSNCIIEPQPQYRQRIFTTGPVGWAGVRHLQHNDFSILIQAAKSLPGFKADAPEQTITVGFGRDAVLRVAEQVIAAVKSGVIRHFFLIGGCDGAAAGRNYYTEFAETAPQDTVILTLGCNKYRFNKHQFGNIGGIPRLLDLGQCNDSYSAIQIASALADAFNCGVNDLPLSLIISWFEQKAAIVLLTLLALGIKNIHLGPTLPAFITPNILNILVAKFNLRPISEVTIDMNLLLKKAA
;
A
#
# COMPACT_ATOMS: atom_id res chain seq x y z
N LEU A 1 19.37 0.46 -15.23
CA LEU A 1 18.43 0.77 -14.15
C LEU A 1 18.19 2.27 -14.04
N PHE A 2 16.96 2.69 -14.06
CA PHE A 2 16.51 3.96 -13.50
C PHE A 2 15.23 3.69 -12.70
N CYS A 3 15.18 4.11 -11.44
CA CYS A 3 13.98 3.97 -10.62
C CYS A 3 13.93 5.08 -9.57
N TYR A 4 12.78 5.73 -9.40
CA TYR A 4 12.56 6.77 -8.39
C TYR A 4 11.20 6.67 -7.70
N GLN A 5 10.67 5.44 -7.62
CA GLN A 5 9.27 5.20 -7.21
C GLN A 5 9.01 5.20 -5.70
N CYS A 6 10.06 5.15 -4.85
CA CYS A 6 9.89 5.04 -3.40
C CYS A 6 10.71 6.07 -2.63
N GLU A 7 10.45 6.17 -1.34
CA GLU A 7 11.11 7.11 -0.43
C GLU A 7 12.63 6.86 -0.30
N GLN A 8 13.09 5.62 -0.52
CA GLN A 8 14.51 5.27 -0.50
C GLN A 8 15.28 5.68 -1.78
N THR A 9 14.62 6.35 -2.71
CA THR A 9 15.27 6.86 -3.93
C THR A 9 16.50 7.69 -3.61
N TYR A 10 17.57 7.50 -4.39
CA TYR A 10 18.79 8.28 -4.26
C TYR A 10 18.52 9.74 -4.66
N HIS A 11 18.92 10.66 -3.77
CA HIS A 11 18.90 12.10 -4.03
C HIS A 11 20.34 12.60 -4.16
N SER A 12 20.67 13.25 -5.28
CA SER A 12 21.99 13.81 -5.52
C SER A 12 21.89 15.13 -6.31
N ASP A 13 22.99 15.91 -6.29
CA ASP A 13 23.10 17.14 -7.08
C ASP A 13 23.04 16.89 -8.61
N GLN A 14 23.27 15.64 -9.04
CA GLN A 14 23.21 15.22 -10.44
C GLN A 14 21.80 14.71 -10.87
N GLY A 15 20.86 14.69 -9.95
CA GLY A 15 19.50 14.22 -10.17
C GLY A 15 19.06 13.14 -9.17
N ASN A 16 17.76 12.89 -9.15
CA ASN A 16 17.14 11.93 -8.27
C ASN A 16 16.88 10.62 -9.02
N GLY A 17 17.27 9.49 -8.45
CA GLY A 17 17.00 8.17 -9.00
C GLY A 17 18.02 7.13 -8.55
N CYS A 18 17.59 5.89 -8.42
CA CYS A 18 18.48 4.74 -8.32
C CYS A 18 18.96 4.39 -9.72
N ILE A 19 20.24 4.61 -9.99
CA ILE A 19 20.86 4.48 -11.33
C ILE A 19 22.02 3.47 -11.36
N THR A 20 22.31 2.82 -10.23
CA THR A 20 23.38 1.81 -10.11
C THR A 20 22.86 0.41 -10.46
N ASN A 21 23.70 -0.61 -10.35
CA ASN A 21 23.30 -1.99 -10.64
C ASN A 21 22.25 -2.56 -9.67
N LYS A 22 22.03 -1.90 -8.53
CA LYS A 22 21.06 -2.31 -7.50
C LYS A 22 20.44 -1.04 -6.89
N GLY A 23 19.11 -1.03 -6.77
CA GLY A 23 18.40 0.04 -6.06
C GLY A 23 18.57 -0.07 -4.54
N ASN A 24 18.28 1.01 -3.81
CA ASN A 24 18.37 1.05 -2.35
C ASN A 24 17.45 0.01 -1.67
N CYS A 25 16.32 -0.35 -2.30
CA CYS A 25 15.42 -1.41 -1.83
C CYS A 25 15.98 -2.83 -2.03
N GLY A 26 17.08 -2.98 -2.77
CA GLY A 26 17.66 -4.27 -3.12
C GLY A 26 17.28 -4.82 -4.49
N LYS A 27 16.43 -4.16 -5.25
CA LYS A 27 16.04 -4.58 -6.61
C LYS A 27 17.21 -4.40 -7.57
N ASP A 28 17.59 -5.46 -8.29
CA ASP A 28 18.63 -5.39 -9.31
C ASP A 28 18.14 -4.70 -10.60
N ALA A 29 19.10 -4.38 -11.48
CA ALA A 29 18.82 -3.66 -12.70
C ALA A 29 17.88 -4.45 -13.63
N ALA A 30 18.12 -5.75 -13.79
CA ALA A 30 17.31 -6.59 -14.66
C ALA A 30 15.86 -6.66 -14.19
N THR A 31 15.66 -6.86 -12.89
CA THR A 31 14.32 -6.91 -12.29
C THR A 31 13.58 -5.57 -12.43
N ALA A 32 14.29 -4.44 -12.24
CA ALA A 32 13.69 -3.11 -12.39
C ALA A 32 13.33 -2.79 -13.85
N ASP A 33 14.18 -3.15 -14.80
CA ASP A 33 13.94 -2.95 -16.21
C ASP A 33 12.75 -3.80 -16.70
N LEU A 34 12.67 -5.08 -16.31
CA LEU A 34 11.52 -5.96 -16.63
C LEU A 34 10.22 -5.49 -15.96
N GLN A 35 10.28 -4.88 -14.80
CA GLN A 35 9.13 -4.24 -14.16
C GLN A 35 8.53 -3.13 -15.05
N ASP A 36 9.37 -2.27 -15.64
CA ASP A 36 8.91 -1.21 -16.54
C ASP A 36 8.32 -1.80 -17.83
N LEU A 37 8.94 -2.84 -18.37
CA LEU A 37 8.42 -3.55 -19.54
C LEU A 37 7.05 -4.21 -19.25
N LEU A 38 6.87 -4.78 -18.05
CA LEU A 38 5.59 -5.34 -17.64
C LEU A 38 4.50 -4.26 -17.55
N ILE A 39 4.80 -3.10 -17.00
CA ILE A 39 3.85 -1.98 -16.95
C ILE A 39 3.47 -1.55 -18.38
N TYR A 40 4.44 -1.50 -19.28
CA TYR A 40 4.20 -1.18 -20.68
C TYR A 40 3.30 -2.23 -21.34
N ALA A 41 3.57 -3.51 -21.14
CA ALA A 41 2.73 -4.60 -21.67
C ALA A 41 1.29 -4.54 -21.12
N ILE A 42 1.12 -4.23 -19.84
CA ILE A 42 -0.18 -4.07 -19.17
C ILE A 42 -0.97 -2.90 -19.79
N LYS A 43 -0.32 -1.80 -20.15
CA LYS A 43 -0.99 -0.70 -20.88
C LYS A 43 -1.62 -1.21 -22.18
N GLY A 44 -0.96 -2.13 -22.89
CA GLY A 44 -1.49 -2.74 -24.11
C GLY A 44 -2.76 -3.57 -23.89
N ILE A 45 -2.84 -4.29 -22.76
CA ILE A 45 -4.06 -5.00 -22.36
C ILE A 45 -5.18 -3.99 -22.08
N ALA A 46 -4.87 -2.96 -21.30
CA ALA A 46 -5.83 -1.93 -20.91
C ALA A 46 -6.38 -1.15 -22.10
N GLN A 47 -5.59 -0.90 -23.15
CA GLN A 47 -6.02 -0.23 -24.37
C GLN A 47 -7.17 -1.00 -25.06
N TYR A 48 -7.11 -2.31 -25.13
CA TYR A 48 -8.18 -3.13 -25.72
C TYR A 48 -9.37 -3.30 -24.75
N ASN A 49 -9.13 -3.56 -23.47
CA ASN A 49 -10.22 -3.69 -22.49
C ASN A 49 -11.06 -2.42 -22.39
N HIS A 50 -10.42 -1.25 -22.38
CA HIS A 50 -11.10 0.05 -22.37
C HIS A 50 -12.04 0.19 -23.59
N ARG A 51 -11.59 -0.22 -24.77
CA ARG A 51 -12.39 -0.20 -26.01
C ARG A 51 -13.56 -1.18 -25.96
N ILE A 52 -13.36 -2.38 -25.43
CA ILE A 52 -14.44 -3.35 -25.24
C ILE A 52 -15.51 -2.78 -24.30
N ARG A 53 -15.11 -2.13 -23.18
CA ARG A 53 -16.06 -1.50 -22.27
C ARG A 53 -16.88 -0.42 -22.94
N ALA A 54 -16.29 0.36 -23.81
CA ALA A 54 -17.00 1.41 -24.56
C ALA A 54 -18.03 0.83 -25.57
N LEU A 55 -17.84 -0.41 -26.02
CA LEU A 55 -18.74 -1.08 -26.98
C LEU A 55 -19.85 -1.89 -26.29
N VAL A 56 -19.50 -2.71 -25.30
CA VAL A 56 -20.41 -3.73 -24.71
C VAL A 56 -20.43 -3.74 -23.19
N GLY A 57 -19.63 -2.93 -22.51
CA GLY A 57 -19.62 -2.78 -21.06
C GLY A 57 -18.83 -3.84 -20.28
N ASN A 58 -18.67 -5.07 -20.77
CA ASN A 58 -18.06 -6.17 -20.01
C ASN A 58 -16.89 -6.81 -20.76
N PRO A 59 -15.64 -6.38 -20.50
CA PRO A 59 -14.45 -7.07 -20.96
C PRO A 59 -14.18 -8.36 -20.17
N SER A 60 -13.13 -9.07 -20.56
CA SER A 60 -12.64 -10.24 -19.83
C SER A 60 -12.26 -9.88 -18.38
N GLN A 61 -12.87 -10.55 -17.42
CA GLN A 61 -12.50 -10.41 -16.01
C GLN A 61 -11.07 -10.91 -15.76
N GLU A 62 -10.64 -11.96 -16.45
CA GLU A 62 -9.27 -12.48 -16.38
C GLU A 62 -8.24 -11.39 -16.69
N ALA A 63 -8.46 -10.64 -17.78
CA ALA A 63 -7.58 -9.55 -18.17
C ALA A 63 -7.58 -8.40 -17.14
N SER A 64 -8.74 -8.02 -16.61
CA SER A 64 -8.85 -7.00 -15.57
C SER A 64 -8.11 -7.41 -14.29
N VAL A 65 -8.28 -8.65 -13.85
CA VAL A 65 -7.58 -9.19 -12.66
C VAL A 65 -6.08 -9.30 -12.90
N PHE A 66 -5.65 -9.71 -14.10
CA PHE A 66 -4.23 -9.73 -14.45
C PHE A 66 -3.60 -8.33 -14.38
N ILE A 67 -4.30 -7.29 -14.82
CA ILE A 67 -3.85 -5.90 -14.67
C ILE A 67 -3.58 -5.58 -13.19
N LEU A 68 -4.53 -5.92 -12.29
CA LEU A 68 -4.35 -5.68 -10.85
C LEU A 68 -3.11 -6.40 -10.32
N TYR A 69 -3.01 -7.69 -10.59
CA TYR A 69 -1.93 -8.54 -10.10
C TYR A 69 -0.56 -8.12 -10.66
N GLY A 70 -0.48 -7.91 -11.97
CA GLY A 70 0.75 -7.49 -12.63
C GLY A 70 1.25 -6.16 -12.11
N MET A 71 0.38 -5.16 -12.01
CA MET A 71 0.72 -3.86 -11.42
C MET A 71 1.16 -4.00 -9.97
N PHE A 72 0.49 -4.83 -9.16
CA PHE A 72 0.86 -5.08 -7.77
C PHE A 72 2.28 -5.65 -7.64
N THR A 73 2.68 -6.58 -8.49
CA THR A 73 4.04 -7.15 -8.44
C THR A 73 5.14 -6.12 -8.66
N THR A 74 4.82 -4.98 -9.29
CA THR A 74 5.78 -3.92 -9.61
C THR A 74 5.98 -2.88 -8.51
N LEU A 75 5.26 -2.97 -7.39
CA LEU A 75 5.48 -2.07 -6.25
C LEU A 75 6.87 -2.27 -5.64
N THR A 76 7.32 -1.27 -4.92
CA THR A 76 8.51 -1.37 -4.07
C THR A 76 8.31 -2.48 -3.03
N ASN A 77 9.34 -3.28 -2.81
CA ASN A 77 9.36 -4.35 -1.79
C ASN A 77 8.26 -5.43 -1.96
N VAL A 78 7.96 -5.79 -3.20
CA VAL A 78 7.03 -6.88 -3.55
C VAL A 78 7.75 -8.01 -4.29
N ASN A 79 8.05 -7.85 -5.57
CA ASN A 79 8.67 -8.91 -6.34
C ASN A 79 10.14 -8.58 -6.70
N PHE A 80 11.04 -9.45 -6.27
CA PHE A 80 12.49 -9.41 -6.52
C PHE A 80 12.96 -10.64 -7.31
N ASN A 81 12.06 -11.26 -8.04
CA ASN A 81 12.35 -12.47 -8.81
C ASN A 81 12.22 -12.20 -10.30
N THR A 82 13.35 -12.07 -10.98
CA THR A 82 13.45 -11.83 -12.42
C THR A 82 12.68 -12.87 -13.24
N THR A 83 12.78 -14.15 -12.88
CA THR A 83 12.08 -15.23 -13.58
C THR A 83 10.55 -15.06 -13.51
N ARG A 84 10.03 -14.61 -12.37
CA ARG A 84 8.58 -14.33 -12.28
C ARG A 84 8.16 -13.17 -13.17
N PHE A 85 8.96 -12.12 -13.32
CA PHE A 85 8.67 -11.04 -14.27
C PHE A 85 8.67 -11.54 -15.72
N VAL A 86 9.61 -12.39 -16.10
CA VAL A 86 9.62 -13.01 -17.43
C VAL A 86 8.32 -13.81 -17.67
N ASN A 87 7.90 -14.62 -16.72
CA ASN A 87 6.66 -15.39 -16.83
C ASN A 87 5.43 -14.47 -16.95
N LEU A 88 5.36 -13.40 -16.14
CA LEU A 88 4.28 -12.42 -16.21
C LEU A 88 4.25 -11.65 -17.54
N LEU A 89 5.40 -11.38 -18.14
CA LEU A 89 5.47 -10.75 -19.46
C LEU A 89 4.85 -11.62 -20.53
N TYR A 90 5.20 -12.92 -20.60
CA TYR A 90 4.59 -13.83 -21.57
C TYR A 90 3.10 -14.06 -21.32
N GLU A 91 2.68 -14.09 -20.07
CA GLU A 91 1.26 -14.12 -19.71
C GLU A 91 0.54 -12.84 -20.15
N ALA A 92 1.14 -11.66 -19.95
CA ALA A 92 0.61 -10.39 -20.43
C ALA A 92 0.44 -10.37 -21.96
N GLU A 93 1.42 -10.88 -22.71
CA GLU A 93 1.33 -10.99 -24.17
C GLU A 93 0.21 -11.91 -24.61
N LYS A 94 0.08 -13.08 -23.99
CA LYS A 94 -1.01 -14.02 -24.26
C LYS A 94 -2.37 -13.38 -24.01
N ILE A 95 -2.58 -12.77 -22.85
CA ILE A 95 -3.83 -12.10 -22.47
C ILE A 95 -4.14 -10.95 -23.44
N ARG A 96 -3.14 -10.11 -23.74
CA ARG A 96 -3.32 -9.01 -24.70
C ARG A 96 -3.80 -9.51 -26.05
N ASN A 97 -3.19 -10.58 -26.58
CA ASN A 97 -3.57 -11.14 -27.86
C ASN A 97 -5.01 -11.70 -27.85
N GLN A 98 -5.42 -12.35 -26.77
CA GLN A 98 -6.80 -12.81 -26.58
C GLN A 98 -7.78 -11.63 -26.53
N VAL A 99 -7.47 -10.60 -25.73
CA VAL A 99 -8.32 -9.40 -25.62
C VAL A 99 -8.40 -8.63 -26.93
N ARG A 100 -7.31 -8.55 -27.69
CA ARG A 100 -7.29 -7.96 -29.03
C ARG A 100 -8.25 -8.68 -29.97
N THR A 101 -8.13 -10.01 -30.08
CA THR A 101 -9.02 -10.83 -30.94
C THR A 101 -10.49 -10.64 -30.54
N ASN A 102 -10.76 -10.60 -29.24
CA ASN A 102 -12.11 -10.37 -28.74
C ASN A 102 -12.62 -8.95 -29.07
N TYR A 103 -11.78 -7.93 -28.91
CA TYR A 103 -12.12 -6.56 -29.31
C TYR A 103 -12.47 -6.45 -30.79
N GLU A 104 -11.64 -7.03 -31.67
CA GLU A 104 -11.85 -7.00 -33.12
C GLU A 104 -13.19 -7.67 -33.49
N ALA A 105 -13.50 -8.82 -32.90
CA ALA A 105 -14.77 -9.51 -33.13
C ALA A 105 -15.98 -8.70 -32.62
N ILE A 106 -15.90 -8.10 -31.43
CA ILE A 106 -16.97 -7.28 -30.86
C ILE A 106 -17.21 -6.02 -31.68
N ALA A 107 -16.14 -5.35 -32.15
CA ALA A 107 -16.26 -4.15 -32.98
C ALA A 107 -16.99 -4.48 -34.30
N ILE A 108 -16.60 -5.57 -34.98
CA ILE A 108 -17.25 -6.04 -36.22
C ILE A 108 -18.73 -6.37 -35.95
N ALA A 109 -19.03 -7.10 -34.86
CA ALA A 109 -20.41 -7.44 -34.48
C ALA A 109 -21.26 -6.19 -34.19
N ALA A 110 -20.65 -5.13 -33.69
CA ALA A 110 -21.29 -3.84 -33.48
C ALA A 110 -21.39 -2.97 -34.75
N GLY A 111 -21.00 -3.50 -35.92
CA GLY A 111 -21.03 -2.78 -37.18
C GLY A 111 -19.95 -1.69 -37.30
N LYS A 112 -18.87 -1.78 -36.53
CA LYS A 112 -17.76 -0.81 -36.52
C LYS A 112 -16.49 -1.46 -37.05
N ALA A 113 -15.69 -0.70 -37.78
CA ALA A 113 -14.33 -1.12 -38.11
C ALA A 113 -13.48 -1.08 -36.81
N PRO A 114 -12.71 -2.12 -36.49
CA PRO A 114 -11.79 -2.08 -35.37
C PRO A 114 -10.78 -0.92 -35.51
N GLU A 115 -10.55 -0.18 -34.42
CA GLU A 115 -9.52 0.86 -34.42
C GLU A 115 -8.12 0.23 -34.53
N ILE A 116 -7.22 0.92 -35.22
CA ILE A 116 -5.80 0.58 -35.23
C ILE A 116 -5.19 1.10 -33.93
N VAL A 117 -4.89 0.20 -33.01
CA VAL A 117 -4.22 0.53 -31.75
C VAL A 117 -2.73 0.25 -31.89
N THR A 118 -1.90 1.18 -31.44
CA THR A 118 -0.44 1.14 -31.60
C THR A 118 0.28 1.19 -30.25
N GLY A 119 1.61 1.20 -30.26
CA GLY A 119 2.43 1.28 -29.05
C GLY A 119 2.37 -0.01 -28.23
N ALA A 120 2.02 0.08 -26.97
CA ALA A 120 1.96 -1.05 -26.05
C ALA A 120 1.03 -2.18 -26.52
N ALA A 121 -0.05 -1.82 -27.21
CA ALA A 121 -1.02 -2.76 -27.78
C ALA A 121 -0.42 -3.70 -28.85
N THR A 122 0.68 -3.32 -29.48
CA THR A 122 1.36 -4.08 -30.55
C THR A 122 2.72 -4.65 -30.11
N LEU A 123 3.09 -4.53 -28.85
CA LEU A 123 4.34 -5.07 -28.32
C LEU A 123 4.46 -6.56 -28.62
N GLN A 124 5.56 -6.97 -29.22
CA GLN A 124 5.93 -8.38 -29.39
C GLN A 124 7.16 -8.66 -28.52
N LEU A 125 7.02 -9.57 -27.59
CA LEU A 125 8.08 -9.87 -26.65
C LEU A 125 9.17 -10.73 -27.27
N SER A 126 10.42 -10.43 -26.96
CA SER A 126 11.56 -11.30 -27.29
C SER A 126 11.44 -12.65 -26.61
N ALA A 127 11.93 -13.70 -27.26
CA ALA A 127 11.91 -15.06 -26.74
C ALA A 127 12.97 -15.32 -25.64
N ASP A 128 13.89 -14.41 -25.43
CA ASP A 128 14.99 -14.58 -24.46
C ASP A 128 15.14 -13.35 -23.55
N LEU A 129 15.82 -13.56 -22.42
CA LEU A 129 16.01 -12.52 -21.39
C LEU A 129 16.77 -11.30 -21.93
N ASN A 130 17.80 -11.49 -22.74
CA ASN A 130 18.60 -10.37 -23.25
C ASN A 130 17.77 -9.47 -24.17
N GLY A 131 16.95 -10.07 -25.01
CA GLY A 131 16.01 -9.33 -25.85
C GLY A 131 14.94 -8.60 -25.04
N LEU A 132 14.39 -9.22 -23.98
CA LEU A 132 13.46 -8.56 -23.06
C LEU A 132 14.10 -7.36 -22.37
N LEU A 133 15.34 -7.49 -21.90
CA LEU A 133 16.08 -6.40 -21.30
C LEU A 133 16.37 -5.27 -22.28
N ALA A 134 16.68 -5.59 -23.53
CA ALA A 134 16.84 -4.59 -24.59
C ALA A 134 15.51 -3.85 -24.87
N GLN A 135 14.39 -4.56 -24.89
CA GLN A 135 13.05 -3.96 -25.02
C GLN A 135 12.69 -3.07 -23.83
N ALA A 136 13.06 -3.48 -22.61
CA ALA A 136 12.82 -2.70 -21.40
C ALA A 136 13.57 -1.35 -21.40
N GLN A 137 14.68 -1.27 -22.12
CA GLN A 137 15.49 -0.04 -22.28
C GLN A 137 15.08 0.80 -23.51
N ALA A 138 14.05 0.38 -24.25
CA ALA A 138 13.55 1.14 -25.38
C ALA A 138 12.99 2.51 -24.95
N PRO A 139 13.13 3.56 -25.79
CA PRO A 139 12.74 4.93 -25.46
C PRO A 139 11.26 5.13 -25.09
N GLU A 140 10.39 4.18 -25.44
CA GLU A 140 8.96 4.23 -25.13
C GLU A 140 8.57 3.57 -23.82
N VAL A 141 9.45 2.77 -23.20
CA VAL A 141 9.13 1.87 -22.09
C VAL A 141 9.42 2.49 -20.72
N GLY A 142 10.64 2.98 -20.52
CA GLY A 142 11.08 3.47 -19.22
C GLY A 142 10.25 4.63 -18.66
N ILE A 143 10.17 4.71 -17.35
CA ILE A 143 9.37 5.74 -16.65
C ILE A 143 9.82 7.18 -16.98
N ASN A 144 11.10 7.38 -17.30
CA ASN A 144 11.70 8.67 -17.64
C ASN A 144 12.16 8.75 -19.10
N ALA A 145 11.71 7.85 -19.96
CA ALA A 145 12.29 7.63 -21.30
C ALA A 145 12.33 8.88 -22.18
N ASP A 146 11.31 9.71 -22.13
CA ASP A 146 11.18 10.92 -22.95
C ASP A 146 11.40 12.24 -22.18
N ILE A 147 12.06 12.20 -21.04
CA ILE A 147 12.26 13.36 -20.16
C ILE A 147 12.96 14.54 -20.87
N ASN A 148 13.87 14.25 -21.79
CA ASN A 148 14.59 15.28 -22.56
C ASN A 148 13.71 15.94 -23.63
N LEU A 149 12.57 15.33 -23.98
CA LEU A 149 11.63 15.87 -24.97
C LEU A 149 10.51 16.67 -24.33
N VAL A 150 9.95 16.17 -23.22
CA VAL A 150 8.73 16.74 -22.63
C VAL A 150 8.97 17.41 -21.27
N GLY A 151 10.15 17.26 -20.70
CA GLY A 151 10.54 17.86 -19.44
C GLY A 151 10.16 17.05 -18.20
N ALA A 152 10.80 17.38 -17.10
CA ALA A 152 10.67 16.66 -15.82
C ALA A 152 9.28 16.78 -15.18
N ASP A 153 8.58 17.88 -15.38
CA ASP A 153 7.25 18.10 -14.81
C ASP A 153 6.21 17.13 -15.42
N VAL A 154 6.23 16.99 -16.74
CA VAL A 154 5.34 16.06 -17.46
C VAL A 154 5.65 14.62 -17.07
N VAL A 155 6.92 14.24 -17.08
CA VAL A 155 7.35 12.88 -16.70
C VAL A 155 7.03 12.61 -15.24
N GLY A 156 7.25 13.56 -14.35
CA GLY A 156 6.92 13.44 -12.92
C GLY A 156 5.43 13.24 -12.66
N LEU A 157 4.55 13.94 -13.40
CA LEU A 157 3.10 13.75 -13.30
C LEU A 157 2.64 12.40 -13.85
N ARG A 158 3.21 11.95 -14.97
CA ARG A 158 2.97 10.60 -15.48
C ARG A 158 3.42 9.54 -14.48
N ALA A 159 4.58 9.74 -13.85
CA ALA A 159 5.10 8.86 -12.80
C ALA A 159 4.16 8.85 -11.58
N LEU A 160 3.69 9.99 -11.12
CA LEU A 160 2.74 10.11 -10.02
C LEU A 160 1.45 9.32 -10.32
N MET A 161 0.92 9.42 -11.54
CA MET A 161 -0.24 8.63 -11.97
C MET A 161 0.06 7.12 -11.98
N ILE A 162 1.19 6.69 -12.56
CA ILE A 162 1.58 5.26 -12.59
C ILE A 162 1.74 4.73 -11.17
N TYR A 163 2.38 5.47 -10.29
CA TYR A 163 2.61 5.04 -8.91
C TYR A 163 1.32 5.02 -8.09
N GLY A 164 0.43 5.98 -8.30
CA GLY A 164 -0.92 5.92 -7.77
C GLY A 164 -1.70 4.70 -8.25
N LEU A 165 -1.63 4.39 -9.56
CA LEU A 165 -2.25 3.19 -10.15
C LEU A 165 -1.68 1.89 -9.57
N LYS A 166 -0.37 1.80 -9.33
CA LYS A 166 0.22 0.62 -8.67
C LYS A 166 -0.43 0.37 -7.30
N GLY A 167 -0.50 1.39 -6.46
CA GLY A 167 -1.12 1.30 -5.13
C GLY A 167 -2.61 0.96 -5.20
N LEU A 168 -3.32 1.59 -6.14
CA LEU A 168 -4.74 1.35 -6.38
C LEU A 168 -5.01 -0.09 -6.83
N CYS A 169 -4.20 -0.63 -7.75
CA CYS A 169 -4.28 -2.02 -8.18
C CYS A 169 -3.98 -3.00 -7.05
N ALA A 170 -3.03 -2.67 -6.18
CA ALA A 170 -2.70 -3.50 -5.02
C ALA A 170 -3.89 -3.61 -4.04
N TYR A 171 -4.51 -2.51 -3.68
CA TYR A 171 -5.71 -2.51 -2.84
C TYR A 171 -6.90 -3.21 -3.51
N SER A 172 -7.10 -2.99 -4.81
CA SER A 172 -8.15 -3.68 -5.57
C SER A 172 -7.94 -5.19 -5.62
N TYR A 173 -6.68 -5.64 -5.73
CA TYR A 173 -6.36 -7.07 -5.69
C TYR A 173 -6.64 -7.69 -4.33
N HIS A 174 -6.32 -6.99 -3.23
CA HIS A 174 -6.69 -7.45 -1.88
C HIS A 174 -8.22 -7.61 -1.72
N ALA A 175 -9.01 -6.69 -2.27
CA ALA A 175 -10.47 -6.82 -2.28
C ALA A 175 -10.93 -7.99 -3.15
N TYR A 176 -10.32 -8.17 -4.33
CA TYR A 176 -10.65 -9.26 -5.25
C TYR A 176 -10.44 -10.65 -4.61
N VAL A 177 -9.34 -10.89 -3.91
CA VAL A 177 -9.10 -12.20 -3.27
C VAL A 177 -10.07 -12.48 -2.12
N LEU A 178 -10.73 -11.45 -1.59
CA LEU A 178 -11.81 -11.55 -0.61
C LEU A 178 -13.19 -11.69 -1.25
N GLY A 179 -13.29 -11.66 -2.58
CA GLY A 179 -14.52 -11.80 -3.34
C GLY A 179 -15.24 -10.49 -3.70
N GLU A 180 -14.64 -9.32 -3.38
CA GLU A 180 -15.23 -8.02 -3.72
C GLU A 180 -14.65 -7.47 -5.02
N THR A 181 -15.56 -7.10 -5.93
CA THR A 181 -15.22 -6.50 -7.22
C THR A 181 -16.21 -5.39 -7.57
N ARG A 182 -15.72 -4.33 -8.22
CA ARG A 182 -16.57 -3.25 -8.75
C ARG A 182 -16.18 -2.94 -10.18
N ALA A 183 -17.12 -3.06 -11.10
CA ALA A 183 -16.90 -2.82 -12.54
C ALA A 183 -16.37 -1.41 -12.81
N GLU A 184 -16.86 -0.40 -12.08
CA GLU A 184 -16.39 0.98 -12.20
C GLU A 184 -14.92 1.18 -11.80
N VAL A 185 -14.42 0.38 -10.84
CA VAL A 185 -13.01 0.41 -10.43
C VAL A 185 -12.13 -0.11 -11.55
N TYR A 186 -12.48 -1.25 -12.12
CA TYR A 186 -11.74 -1.83 -13.23
C TYR A 186 -11.77 -0.93 -14.47
N ALA A 187 -12.94 -0.35 -14.77
CA ALA A 187 -13.08 0.61 -15.87
C ALA A 187 -12.17 1.84 -15.69
N GLY A 188 -12.13 2.40 -14.47
CA GLY A 188 -11.29 3.56 -14.17
C GLY A 188 -9.79 3.25 -14.26
N ILE A 189 -9.35 2.07 -13.81
CA ILE A 189 -7.96 1.61 -13.94
C ILE A 189 -7.57 1.48 -15.41
N GLU A 190 -8.39 0.80 -16.20
CA GLU A 190 -8.14 0.57 -17.63
C GLU A 190 -8.16 1.88 -18.42
N GLN A 191 -9.06 2.80 -18.09
CA GLN A 191 -9.09 4.14 -18.68
C GLN A 191 -7.82 4.94 -18.36
N ALA A 192 -7.35 4.94 -17.12
CA ALA A 192 -6.13 5.65 -16.74
C ALA A 192 -4.88 5.07 -17.42
N LEU A 193 -4.79 3.73 -17.54
CA LEU A 193 -3.69 3.06 -18.25
C LEU A 193 -3.75 3.33 -19.76
N ASN A 194 -4.94 3.34 -20.37
CA ASN A 194 -5.14 3.73 -21.77
C ASN A 194 -4.72 5.19 -22.01
N PHE A 195 -5.13 6.12 -21.13
CA PHE A 195 -4.69 7.52 -21.19
C PHE A 195 -3.17 7.67 -21.13
N LEU A 196 -2.51 6.94 -20.21
CA LEU A 196 -1.05 6.97 -20.10
C LEU A 196 -0.32 6.28 -21.25
N ALA A 197 -0.96 5.34 -21.95
CA ALA A 197 -0.40 4.71 -23.15
C ALA A 197 -0.16 5.71 -24.29
N ASP A 198 -0.97 6.77 -24.36
CA ASP A 198 -0.86 7.84 -25.36
C ASP A 198 0.20 8.90 -25.00
N LYS A 199 0.93 8.72 -23.90
CA LYS A 199 1.98 9.64 -23.42
C LYS A 199 1.55 11.11 -23.38
N PRO A 200 0.48 11.46 -22.64
CA PRO A 200 -0.04 12.83 -22.57
C PRO A 200 1.03 13.83 -22.08
N THR A 201 1.03 15.04 -22.63
CA THR A 201 2.02 16.08 -22.34
C THR A 201 1.45 17.33 -21.71
N ASP A 202 0.14 17.50 -21.69
CA ASP A 202 -0.51 18.67 -21.08
C ASP A 202 -0.55 18.51 -19.55
N ILE A 203 0.13 19.44 -18.85
CA ILE A 203 0.27 19.42 -17.39
C ILE A 203 -1.10 19.56 -16.69
N ASN A 204 -2.02 20.39 -17.24
CA ASN A 204 -3.33 20.60 -16.62
C ASN A 204 -4.19 19.34 -16.74
N ILE A 205 -4.17 18.70 -17.91
CA ILE A 205 -4.89 17.44 -18.14
C ILE A 205 -4.30 16.33 -17.25
N LEU A 206 -2.98 16.25 -17.14
CA LEU A 206 -2.31 15.28 -16.26
C LEU A 206 -2.69 15.48 -14.78
N LEU A 207 -2.74 16.73 -14.31
CA LEU A 207 -3.17 17.04 -12.94
C LEU A 207 -4.64 16.68 -12.72
N GLU A 208 -5.52 16.99 -13.68
CA GLU A 208 -6.93 16.63 -13.63
C GLU A 208 -7.12 15.11 -13.55
N GLN A 209 -6.47 14.36 -14.44
CA GLN A 209 -6.53 12.90 -14.46
C GLN A 209 -5.93 12.27 -13.20
N THR A 210 -4.90 12.89 -12.63
CA THR A 210 -4.32 12.47 -11.35
C THR A 210 -5.33 12.63 -10.19
N LEU A 211 -6.11 13.71 -10.16
CA LEU A 211 -7.16 13.88 -9.16
C LEU A 211 -8.36 12.96 -9.39
N ILE A 212 -8.72 12.68 -10.64
CA ILE A 212 -9.73 11.65 -10.97
C ILE A 212 -9.27 10.27 -10.46
N LEU A 213 -8.00 9.94 -10.61
CA LEU A 213 -7.43 8.72 -10.04
C LEU A 213 -7.55 8.72 -8.50
N GLY A 214 -7.34 9.85 -7.84
CA GLY A 214 -7.55 10.00 -6.40
C GLY A 214 -9.00 9.74 -5.97
N GLN A 215 -9.99 10.21 -6.75
CA GLN A 215 -11.42 9.90 -6.51
C GLN A 215 -11.69 8.41 -6.66
N LEU A 216 -11.08 7.75 -7.64
CA LEU A 216 -11.17 6.30 -7.79
C LEU A 216 -10.53 5.58 -6.59
N GLY A 217 -9.46 6.14 -6.02
CA GLY A 217 -8.81 5.68 -4.80
C GLY A 217 -9.76 5.57 -3.62
N LEU A 218 -10.65 6.54 -3.42
CA LEU A 218 -11.67 6.48 -2.37
C LEU A 218 -12.60 5.28 -2.55
N LYS A 219 -13.06 5.03 -3.78
CA LYS A 219 -13.92 3.88 -4.09
C LYS A 219 -13.22 2.54 -3.84
N VAL A 220 -11.93 2.46 -4.11
CA VAL A 220 -11.13 1.26 -3.87
C VAL A 220 -10.91 1.04 -2.38
N LEU A 221 -10.60 2.08 -1.62
CA LEU A 221 -10.47 1.99 -0.15
C LEU A 221 -11.78 1.57 0.51
N GLU A 222 -12.92 2.10 0.05
CA GLU A 222 -14.25 1.67 0.47
C GLU A 222 -14.52 0.20 0.12
N MET A 223 -14.19 -0.22 -1.10
CA MET A 223 -14.36 -1.60 -1.57
C MET A 223 -13.56 -2.58 -0.70
N LEU A 224 -12.32 -2.24 -0.35
CA LEU A 224 -11.47 -3.08 0.50
C LEU A 224 -11.97 -3.09 1.96
N ASP A 225 -12.42 -1.96 2.49
CA ASP A 225 -13.07 -1.91 3.82
C ASP A 225 -14.32 -2.80 3.86
N THR A 226 -15.15 -2.73 2.83
CA THR A 226 -16.33 -3.59 2.67
C THR A 226 -15.94 -5.07 2.61
N ALA A 227 -14.89 -5.41 1.87
CA ALA A 227 -14.40 -6.79 1.77
C ALA A 227 -13.91 -7.32 3.12
N ASN A 228 -13.08 -6.56 3.82
CA ASN A 228 -12.51 -6.94 5.11
C ASN A 228 -13.58 -7.05 6.19
N THR A 229 -14.40 -6.02 6.35
CA THR A 229 -15.43 -5.98 7.42
C THR A 229 -16.60 -6.92 7.13
N GLY A 230 -16.97 -7.10 5.87
CA GLY A 230 -17.99 -8.05 5.45
C GLY A 230 -17.60 -9.49 5.74
N LYS A 231 -16.34 -9.85 5.51
CA LYS A 231 -15.86 -11.21 5.74
C LYS A 231 -15.52 -11.48 7.21
N PHE A 232 -14.86 -10.54 7.89
CA PHE A 232 -14.29 -10.77 9.22
C PHE A 232 -14.96 -10.00 10.35
N GLY A 233 -15.94 -9.16 10.04
CA GLY A 233 -16.62 -8.27 10.98
C GLY A 233 -15.89 -6.95 11.16
N ALA A 234 -16.57 -5.94 11.68
CA ALA A 234 -15.97 -4.64 11.96
C ALA A 234 -14.93 -4.76 13.09
N PRO A 235 -13.74 -4.14 12.95
CA PRO A 235 -12.73 -4.16 14.01
C PRO A 235 -13.25 -3.62 15.33
N GLN A 236 -12.82 -4.25 16.42
CA GLN A 236 -13.18 -3.90 17.78
C GLN A 236 -11.91 -3.66 18.62
N PRO A 237 -11.92 -2.72 19.56
CA PRO A 237 -10.81 -2.53 20.49
C PRO A 237 -10.40 -3.85 21.13
N THR A 238 -9.15 -4.24 20.93
CA THR A 238 -8.64 -5.55 21.31
C THR A 238 -7.22 -5.42 21.86
N SER A 239 -6.99 -6.00 23.04
CA SER A 239 -5.65 -6.14 23.61
C SER A 239 -4.92 -7.26 22.89
N VAL A 240 -3.74 -6.97 22.36
CA VAL A 240 -2.91 -7.89 21.60
C VAL A 240 -1.60 -8.12 22.34
N ARG A 241 -1.29 -9.39 22.60
CA ARG A 241 -0.02 -9.78 23.20
C ARG A 241 1.13 -9.51 22.24
N THR A 242 2.23 -8.93 22.74
CA THR A 242 3.44 -8.61 21.95
C THR A 242 4.67 -9.44 22.37
N THR A 243 4.47 -10.39 23.27
CA THR A 243 5.51 -11.29 23.78
C THR A 243 5.16 -12.74 23.47
N PRO A 244 6.16 -13.63 23.22
CA PRO A 244 5.87 -14.99 22.77
C PRO A 244 5.30 -15.87 23.89
N LEU A 245 4.56 -16.89 23.45
CA LEU A 245 4.14 -18.05 24.22
C LEU A 245 4.98 -19.26 23.83
N GLN A 246 5.20 -20.18 24.75
CA GLN A 246 5.87 -21.45 24.50
C GLN A 246 5.15 -22.24 23.40
N GLY A 247 5.89 -22.86 22.49
CA GLY A 247 5.34 -23.77 21.49
C GLY A 247 5.82 -23.51 20.07
N LYS A 248 5.36 -24.37 19.17
CA LYS A 248 5.60 -24.22 17.72
C LYS A 248 4.92 -22.95 17.22
N ALA A 249 5.55 -22.29 16.26
CA ALA A 249 5.09 -20.97 15.83
C ALA A 249 5.30 -20.74 14.33
N ILE A 250 4.40 -19.97 13.74
CA ILE A 250 4.50 -19.39 12.39
C ILE A 250 4.36 -17.88 12.51
N LEU A 251 5.19 -17.13 11.78
CA LEU A 251 5.10 -15.69 11.65
C LEU A 251 4.47 -15.32 10.30
N VAL A 252 3.48 -14.45 10.29
CA VAL A 252 2.80 -13.98 9.07
C VAL A 252 2.95 -12.48 8.94
N SER A 253 3.50 -12.02 7.83
CA SER A 253 3.68 -10.61 7.52
C SER A 253 3.05 -10.25 6.17
N GLY A 254 2.89 -8.96 5.91
CA GLY A 254 2.17 -8.43 4.76
C GLY A 254 0.80 -7.88 5.15
N HIS A 255 -0.14 -7.82 4.19
CA HIS A 255 -1.43 -7.15 4.37
C HIS A 255 -2.64 -8.07 4.19
N ASP A 256 -2.44 -9.26 3.59
CA ASP A 256 -3.53 -10.10 3.09
C ASP A 256 -4.22 -10.87 4.21
N LEU A 257 -5.41 -10.41 4.60
CA LEU A 257 -6.23 -11.07 5.63
C LEU A 257 -6.81 -12.41 5.16
N HIS A 258 -6.96 -12.60 3.84
CA HIS A 258 -7.42 -13.88 3.28
C HIS A 258 -6.38 -14.98 3.54
N ASP A 259 -5.12 -14.72 3.23
CA ASP A 259 -4.04 -15.69 3.46
C ASP A 259 -3.89 -16.02 4.95
N LEU A 260 -3.98 -15.01 5.82
CA LEU A 260 -3.99 -15.25 7.27
C LEU A 260 -5.16 -16.14 7.69
N HIS A 261 -6.36 -15.89 7.20
CA HIS A 261 -7.55 -16.69 7.51
C HIS A 261 -7.39 -18.13 7.06
N VAL A 262 -6.92 -18.36 5.83
CA VAL A 262 -6.65 -19.71 5.32
C VAL A 262 -5.61 -20.43 6.17
N LEU A 263 -4.54 -19.75 6.57
CA LEU A 263 -3.52 -20.33 7.45
C LEU A 263 -4.11 -20.67 8.83
N LEU A 264 -4.93 -19.80 9.41
CA LEU A 264 -5.60 -20.06 10.70
C LEU A 264 -6.51 -21.28 10.63
N GLU A 265 -7.27 -21.46 9.54
CA GLU A 265 -8.08 -22.66 9.31
C GLU A 265 -7.22 -23.93 9.19
N GLN A 266 -6.12 -23.89 8.43
CA GLN A 266 -5.24 -25.04 8.22
C GLN A 266 -4.39 -25.39 9.45
N THR A 267 -4.19 -24.46 10.37
CA THR A 267 -3.42 -24.67 11.62
C THR A 267 -4.30 -24.92 12.84
N LYS A 268 -5.62 -24.90 12.68
CA LYS A 268 -6.56 -25.21 13.76
C LYS A 268 -6.27 -26.60 14.33
N ASP A 269 -6.25 -26.70 15.65
CA ASP A 269 -6.00 -27.95 16.41
C ASP A 269 -4.62 -28.61 16.15
N THR A 270 -3.68 -27.88 15.55
CA THR A 270 -2.31 -28.40 15.30
C THR A 270 -1.32 -28.12 16.43
N GLY A 271 -1.67 -27.30 17.41
CA GLY A 271 -0.78 -26.85 18.47
C GLY A 271 0.28 -25.82 18.01
N ILE A 272 0.10 -25.22 16.84
CA ILE A 272 0.99 -24.19 16.30
C ILE A 272 0.39 -22.81 16.61
N ASN A 273 1.15 -21.94 17.23
CA ASN A 273 0.80 -20.55 17.47
C ASN A 273 1.10 -19.69 16.24
N ILE A 274 0.15 -18.85 15.85
CA ILE A 274 0.31 -17.91 14.74
C ILE A 274 0.56 -16.51 15.31
N TYR A 275 1.64 -15.88 14.83
CA TYR A 275 2.00 -14.51 15.17
C TYR A 275 1.89 -13.62 13.94
N THR A 276 1.37 -12.42 14.11
CA THR A 276 1.37 -11.38 13.08
C THR A 276 2.63 -10.53 13.16
N HIS A 277 2.98 -9.89 12.05
CA HIS A 277 4.09 -8.94 11.94
C HIS A 277 3.68 -7.79 11.01
N GLY A 278 4.20 -6.59 11.25
CA GLY A 278 3.99 -5.44 10.37
C GLY A 278 2.52 -5.09 10.19
N GLU A 279 2.10 -4.94 8.95
CA GLU A 279 0.72 -4.57 8.60
C GLU A 279 -0.33 -5.68 8.86
N MET A 280 0.09 -6.84 9.34
CA MET A 280 -0.84 -7.89 9.75
C MET A 280 -1.36 -7.70 11.19
N LEU A 281 -0.76 -6.83 12.00
CA LEU A 281 -1.20 -6.53 13.37
C LEU A 281 -2.70 -6.20 13.48
N PRO A 282 -3.28 -5.38 12.61
CA PRO A 282 -4.70 -5.03 12.69
C PRO A 282 -5.67 -6.21 12.59
N ALA A 283 -5.24 -7.36 12.09
CA ALA A 283 -6.03 -8.59 12.02
C ALA A 283 -6.63 -8.98 13.37
N HIS A 284 -5.91 -8.71 14.47
CA HIS A 284 -6.36 -9.01 15.83
C HIS A 284 -7.61 -8.22 16.26
N GLY A 285 -7.95 -7.14 15.59
CA GLY A 285 -9.17 -6.36 15.84
C GLY A 285 -10.43 -6.97 15.21
N TYR A 286 -10.31 -7.81 14.22
CA TYR A 286 -11.43 -8.38 13.49
C TYR A 286 -12.06 -9.57 14.26
N PRO A 287 -13.37 -9.51 14.58
CA PRO A 287 -14.02 -10.53 15.42
C PRO A 287 -13.83 -11.98 14.97
N LYS A 288 -13.96 -12.24 13.66
CA LYS A 288 -13.85 -13.61 13.12
C LYS A 288 -12.41 -14.11 13.05
N LEU A 289 -11.40 -13.22 13.02
CA LEU A 289 -9.99 -13.62 13.06
C LEU A 289 -9.53 -13.84 14.51
N LYS A 290 -9.85 -12.92 15.43
CA LYS A 290 -9.47 -13.08 16.84
C LYS A 290 -10.18 -14.24 17.55
N ALA A 291 -11.23 -14.82 16.95
CA ALA A 291 -11.89 -16.01 17.46
C ALA A 291 -11.00 -17.28 17.41
N TYR A 292 -9.95 -17.27 16.59
CA TYR A 292 -8.97 -18.36 16.60
C TYR A 292 -8.04 -18.22 17.81
N SER A 293 -8.16 -19.10 18.77
CA SER A 293 -7.39 -19.05 20.02
C SER A 293 -5.87 -19.17 19.84
N HIS A 294 -5.42 -19.78 18.72
CA HIS A 294 -4.01 -19.91 18.37
C HIS A 294 -3.45 -18.74 17.56
N LEU A 295 -4.25 -17.71 17.27
CA LEU A 295 -3.76 -16.39 16.87
C LEU A 295 -3.19 -15.70 18.12
N ALA A 296 -1.92 -16.00 18.44
CA ALA A 296 -1.34 -15.82 19.74
C ALA A 296 -0.93 -14.37 20.07
N GLY A 297 -0.54 -13.60 19.07
CA GLY A 297 -0.11 -12.22 19.27
C GLY A 297 0.61 -11.64 18.08
N ASN A 298 1.21 -10.47 18.28
CA ASN A 298 2.07 -9.80 17.32
C ASN A 298 3.53 -9.95 17.75
N TYR A 299 4.40 -10.27 16.81
CA TYR A 299 5.83 -10.39 17.05
C TYR A 299 6.57 -9.32 16.25
N GLY A 300 7.46 -8.58 16.92
CA GLY A 300 8.27 -7.57 16.27
C GLY A 300 7.54 -6.27 15.96
N GLY A 301 8.01 -5.59 14.95
CA GLY A 301 7.60 -4.26 14.54
C GLY A 301 7.23 -4.14 13.07
N ALA A 302 7.78 -3.11 12.42
CA ALA A 302 7.55 -2.81 11.03
C ALA A 302 8.56 -3.52 10.11
N TRP A 303 8.39 -3.32 8.80
CA TRP A 303 9.18 -3.98 7.75
C TRP A 303 10.69 -3.70 7.84
N GLN A 304 11.11 -2.55 8.36
CA GLN A 304 12.52 -2.19 8.47
C GLN A 304 13.31 -3.07 9.45
N ASP A 305 12.65 -3.70 10.40
CA ASP A 305 13.28 -4.53 11.43
C ASP A 305 13.30 -6.03 11.07
N GLN A 306 12.76 -6.42 9.91
CA GLN A 306 12.63 -7.81 9.47
C GLN A 306 13.92 -8.61 9.60
N GLN A 307 15.06 -8.05 9.22
CA GLN A 307 16.32 -8.81 9.20
C GLN A 307 16.71 -9.30 10.59
N THR A 308 16.54 -8.47 11.60
CA THR A 308 16.80 -8.86 13.00
C THR A 308 15.69 -9.74 13.56
N GLU A 309 14.44 -9.32 13.37
CA GLU A 309 13.27 -9.98 13.97
C GLU A 309 13.01 -11.35 13.35
N PHE A 310 13.08 -11.48 12.02
CA PHE A 310 12.93 -12.75 11.33
C PHE A 310 14.12 -13.71 11.63
N GLY A 311 15.33 -13.15 11.80
CA GLY A 311 16.49 -13.91 12.23
C GLY A 311 16.29 -14.56 13.59
N ALA A 312 15.70 -13.85 14.54
CA ALA A 312 15.45 -14.31 15.90
C ALA A 312 14.18 -15.18 16.06
N PHE A 313 13.23 -15.11 15.15
CA PHE A 313 11.99 -15.90 15.24
C PHE A 313 12.28 -17.40 15.05
N PRO A 314 11.81 -18.29 15.95
CA PRO A 314 12.22 -19.70 15.95
C PRO A 314 11.34 -20.62 15.09
N GLY A 315 10.61 -20.09 14.15
CA GLY A 315 9.71 -20.82 13.24
C GLY A 315 9.79 -20.32 11.81
N PRO A 316 8.98 -20.88 10.90
CA PRO A 316 8.89 -20.39 9.53
C PRO A 316 8.13 -19.07 9.45
N ILE A 317 8.38 -18.33 8.37
CA ILE A 317 7.84 -17.00 8.12
C ILE A 317 7.11 -17.02 6.78
N LEU A 318 5.89 -16.50 6.75
CA LEU A 318 5.09 -16.30 5.54
C LEU A 318 4.98 -14.82 5.20
N MET A 319 5.46 -14.44 4.02
CA MET A 319 5.22 -13.13 3.43
C MET A 319 4.05 -13.22 2.44
N THR A 320 2.97 -12.50 2.73
CA THR A 320 1.74 -12.54 1.94
C THR A 320 1.67 -11.42 0.89
N SER A 321 2.34 -10.30 1.16
CA SER A 321 2.42 -9.15 0.27
C SER A 321 3.65 -8.29 0.61
N ASN A 322 3.68 -7.04 0.17
CA ASN A 322 4.70 -6.08 0.62
C ASN A 322 4.63 -5.92 2.16
N CYS A 323 5.63 -5.50 2.86
CA CYS A 323 6.95 -5.11 2.32
C CYS A 323 7.97 -6.20 2.67
N ILE A 324 8.48 -6.92 1.69
CA ILE A 324 9.63 -7.81 1.90
C ILE A 324 10.92 -7.03 1.69
N ILE A 325 11.92 -7.27 2.54
CA ILE A 325 13.30 -6.81 2.35
C ILE A 325 14.22 -8.03 2.19
N GLU A 326 15.48 -7.79 1.83
CA GLU A 326 16.42 -8.85 1.47
C GLU A 326 16.53 -9.92 2.57
N PRO A 327 16.07 -11.16 2.30
CA PRO A 327 16.15 -12.26 3.27
C PRO A 327 17.60 -12.60 3.59
N GLN A 328 17.93 -12.60 4.88
CA GLN A 328 19.27 -12.87 5.37
C GLN A 328 19.53 -14.39 5.50
N PRO A 329 20.79 -14.84 5.45
CA PRO A 329 21.16 -16.26 5.54
C PRO A 329 20.54 -16.99 6.74
N GLN A 330 20.37 -16.30 7.89
CA GLN A 330 19.86 -16.89 9.13
C GLN A 330 18.43 -17.40 9.02
N TYR A 331 17.60 -16.83 8.12
CA TYR A 331 16.19 -17.23 7.96
C TYR A 331 15.79 -17.53 6.51
N ARG A 332 16.70 -17.37 5.54
CA ARG A 332 16.40 -17.55 4.11
C ARG A 332 15.79 -18.92 3.77
N GLN A 333 16.16 -19.97 4.51
CA GLN A 333 15.65 -21.32 4.27
C GLN A 333 14.27 -21.58 4.91
N ARG A 334 13.79 -20.67 5.75
CA ARG A 334 12.53 -20.80 6.47
C ARG A 334 11.55 -19.63 6.25
N ILE A 335 11.87 -18.72 5.31
CA ILE A 335 10.95 -17.73 4.79
C ILE A 335 10.30 -18.26 3.50
N PHE A 336 8.99 -18.02 3.38
CA PHE A 336 8.17 -18.41 2.26
C PHE A 336 7.40 -17.19 1.76
N THR A 337 7.10 -17.16 0.48
CA THR A 337 6.28 -16.10 -0.13
C THR A 337 5.03 -16.69 -0.76
N THR A 338 3.97 -15.89 -0.88
CA THR A 338 2.76 -16.25 -1.62
C THR A 338 2.19 -15.02 -2.35
N GLY A 339 1.22 -15.20 -3.24
CA GLY A 339 0.59 -14.10 -3.95
C GLY A 339 1.57 -13.27 -4.78
N PRO A 340 1.49 -11.93 -4.74
CA PRO A 340 2.33 -11.05 -5.57
C PRO A 340 3.78 -10.98 -5.11
N VAL A 341 4.07 -11.28 -3.83
CA VAL A 341 5.41 -11.14 -3.27
C VAL A 341 6.32 -12.29 -3.70
N GLY A 342 7.59 -12.01 -3.91
CA GLY A 342 8.57 -13.03 -4.28
C GLY A 342 10.01 -12.56 -4.18
N TRP A 343 10.90 -13.50 -3.91
CA TRP A 343 12.33 -13.28 -3.88
C TRP A 343 13.05 -14.44 -4.56
N ALA A 344 14.08 -14.13 -5.36
CA ALA A 344 14.87 -15.17 -6.02
C ALA A 344 15.48 -16.14 -5.00
N GLY A 345 15.28 -17.47 -5.20
CA GLY A 345 15.76 -18.51 -4.29
C GLY A 345 14.95 -18.66 -2.99
N VAL A 346 13.86 -17.95 -2.81
CA VAL A 346 12.88 -18.16 -1.73
C VAL A 346 11.72 -18.98 -2.29
N ARG A 347 11.25 -19.94 -1.49
CA ARG A 347 10.14 -20.82 -1.89
C ARG A 347 8.85 -20.05 -1.95
N HIS A 348 8.19 -20.09 -3.11
CA HIS A 348 6.89 -19.49 -3.33
C HIS A 348 5.80 -20.55 -3.19
N LEU A 349 4.81 -20.27 -2.34
CA LEU A 349 3.68 -21.16 -2.09
C LEU A 349 2.51 -20.83 -3.00
N GLN A 350 1.81 -21.86 -3.44
CA GLN A 350 0.55 -21.72 -4.19
C GLN A 350 -0.54 -21.16 -3.28
N HIS A 351 -1.51 -20.47 -3.87
CA HIS A 351 -2.66 -19.96 -3.14
C HIS A 351 -3.37 -21.09 -2.37
N ASN A 352 -3.73 -20.80 -1.13
CA ASN A 352 -4.54 -21.64 -0.27
C ASN A 352 -3.93 -23.00 0.14
N ASP A 353 -2.63 -23.23 -0.10
CA ASP A 353 -1.93 -24.43 0.38
C ASP A 353 -0.67 -24.06 1.18
N PHE A 354 -0.81 -24.10 2.49
CA PHE A 354 0.28 -23.85 3.44
C PHE A 354 0.82 -25.12 4.12
N SER A 355 0.54 -26.29 3.56
CA SER A 355 0.97 -27.59 4.12
C SER A 355 2.47 -27.67 4.37
N ILE A 356 3.28 -27.16 3.44
CA ILE A 356 4.74 -27.14 3.57
C ILE A 356 5.21 -26.19 4.68
N LEU A 357 4.57 -25.05 4.82
CA LEU A 357 4.83 -24.10 5.90
C LEU A 357 4.51 -24.72 7.27
N ILE A 358 3.39 -25.43 7.36
CA ILE A 358 2.96 -26.14 8.58
C ILE A 358 3.95 -27.27 8.94
N GLN A 359 4.42 -28.02 7.95
CA GLN A 359 5.46 -29.03 8.17
C GLN A 359 6.77 -28.42 8.67
N ALA A 360 7.18 -27.30 8.10
CA ALA A 360 8.34 -26.55 8.55
C ALA A 360 8.18 -26.08 10.01
N ALA A 361 7.00 -25.59 10.40
CA ALA A 361 6.72 -25.21 11.78
C ALA A 361 6.83 -26.38 12.77
N LYS A 362 6.35 -27.55 12.38
CA LYS A 362 6.45 -28.78 13.20
C LYS A 362 7.91 -29.23 13.40
N SER A 363 8.78 -29.02 12.41
CA SER A 363 10.18 -29.43 12.45
C SER A 363 11.10 -28.43 13.18
N LEU A 364 10.74 -27.15 13.17
CA LEU A 364 11.53 -26.08 13.81
C LEU A 364 11.25 -26.02 15.32
N PRO A 365 12.17 -25.43 16.13
CA PRO A 365 12.10 -25.53 17.60
C PRO A 365 10.86 -24.84 18.20
N GLY A 366 10.41 -23.70 17.68
CA GLY A 366 9.43 -22.85 18.33
C GLY A 366 10.00 -22.15 19.58
N PHE A 367 9.16 -21.43 20.30
CA PHE A 367 9.56 -20.76 21.53
C PHE A 367 9.67 -21.74 22.69
N LYS A 368 10.73 -21.60 23.49
CA LYS A 368 11.05 -22.54 24.58
C LYS A 368 10.28 -22.29 25.87
N ALA A 369 9.80 -21.06 26.09
CA ALA A 369 9.10 -20.64 27.29
C ALA A 369 8.18 -19.45 27.00
N ASP A 370 7.19 -19.25 27.88
CA ASP A 370 6.39 -18.03 27.88
C ASP A 370 7.22 -16.83 28.33
N ALA A 371 7.16 -15.73 27.60
CA ALA A 371 7.68 -14.47 28.09
C ALA A 371 6.62 -13.73 28.94
N PRO A 372 7.03 -12.82 29.84
CA PRO A 372 6.09 -11.97 30.58
C PRO A 372 5.15 -11.25 29.63
N GLU A 373 3.87 -11.23 29.98
CA GLU A 373 2.85 -10.64 29.11
C GLU A 373 3.05 -9.14 28.97
N GLN A 374 3.09 -8.68 27.72
CA GLN A 374 3.01 -7.28 27.33
C GLN A 374 1.97 -7.16 26.24
N THR A 375 1.18 -6.11 26.27
CA THR A 375 0.08 -5.91 25.33
C THR A 375 0.05 -4.50 24.75
N ILE A 376 -0.53 -4.39 23.58
CA ILE A 376 -0.93 -3.13 22.93
C ILE A 376 -2.41 -3.24 22.55
N THR A 377 -3.06 -2.11 22.29
CA THR A 377 -4.47 -2.09 21.88
C THR A 377 -4.59 -1.67 20.43
N VAL A 378 -5.35 -2.46 19.66
CA VAL A 378 -5.70 -2.22 18.25
C VAL A 378 -7.22 -2.24 18.06
N GLY A 379 -7.70 -1.99 16.85
CA GLY A 379 -9.11 -2.21 16.50
C GLY A 379 -10.01 -0.99 16.61
N PHE A 380 -9.43 0.21 16.60
CA PHE A 380 -10.19 1.47 16.57
C PHE A 380 -10.59 1.90 15.16
N GLY A 381 -11.14 0.98 14.36
CA GLY A 381 -11.72 1.31 13.06
C GLY A 381 -12.93 2.25 13.19
N ARG A 382 -13.46 2.70 12.05
CA ARG A 382 -14.56 3.69 12.02
C ARG A 382 -15.75 3.32 12.91
N ASP A 383 -16.18 2.07 12.91
CA ASP A 383 -17.33 1.63 13.71
C ASP A 383 -17.06 1.77 15.22
N ALA A 384 -15.87 1.43 15.68
CA ALA A 384 -15.49 1.53 17.08
C ALA A 384 -15.44 3.01 17.53
N VAL A 385 -14.84 3.88 16.73
CA VAL A 385 -14.72 5.31 17.05
C VAL A 385 -16.08 6.01 16.95
N LEU A 386 -16.88 5.71 15.94
CA LEU A 386 -18.21 6.35 15.76
C LEU A 386 -19.22 5.93 16.83
N ARG A 387 -19.07 4.77 17.46
CA ARG A 387 -19.91 4.36 18.60
C ARG A 387 -19.73 5.26 19.83
N VAL A 388 -18.59 5.90 19.98
CA VAL A 388 -18.29 6.84 21.07
C VAL A 388 -18.23 8.29 20.56
N ALA A 389 -18.76 8.57 19.39
CA ALA A 389 -18.71 9.89 18.77
C ALA A 389 -19.31 10.99 19.65
N GLU A 390 -20.43 10.74 20.33
CA GLU A 390 -21.03 11.72 21.24
C GLU A 390 -20.09 12.09 22.39
N GLN A 391 -19.38 11.11 22.96
CA GLN A 391 -18.38 11.34 24.01
C GLN A 391 -17.19 12.14 23.47
N VAL A 392 -16.71 11.82 22.27
CA VAL A 392 -15.63 12.56 21.62
C VAL A 392 -16.04 14.00 21.35
N ILE A 393 -17.23 14.22 20.78
CA ILE A 393 -17.80 15.55 20.49
C ILE A 393 -17.93 16.38 21.77
N ALA A 394 -18.45 15.78 22.85
CA ALA A 394 -18.57 16.44 24.14
C ALA A 394 -17.21 16.84 24.72
N ALA A 395 -16.21 15.97 24.62
CA ALA A 395 -14.84 16.24 25.07
C ALA A 395 -14.17 17.37 24.27
N VAL A 396 -14.43 17.47 22.98
CA VAL A 396 -13.94 18.59 22.14
C VAL A 396 -14.66 19.88 22.50
N LYS A 397 -15.98 19.87 22.61
CA LYS A 397 -16.79 21.06 22.94
C LYS A 397 -16.47 21.63 24.33
N SER A 398 -16.12 20.77 25.27
CA SER A 398 -15.73 21.18 26.63
C SER A 398 -14.25 21.59 26.75
N GLY A 399 -13.45 21.45 25.69
CA GLY A 399 -12.03 21.74 25.70
C GLY A 399 -11.16 20.68 26.37
N VAL A 400 -11.72 19.55 26.78
CA VAL A 400 -10.96 18.40 27.30
C VAL A 400 -10.04 17.83 26.25
N ILE A 401 -10.52 17.70 25.00
CA ILE A 401 -9.69 17.38 23.83
C ILE A 401 -9.56 18.65 23.00
N ARG A 402 -8.35 19.17 22.90
CA ARG A 402 -8.05 20.36 22.13
C ARG A 402 -7.79 20.05 20.66
N HIS A 403 -7.11 18.94 20.36
CA HIS A 403 -6.65 18.62 19.00
C HIS A 403 -6.47 17.13 18.78
N PHE A 404 -6.58 16.72 17.53
CA PHE A 404 -6.27 15.39 17.03
C PHE A 404 -5.07 15.46 16.09
N PHE A 405 -4.12 14.55 16.26
CA PHE A 405 -3.02 14.34 15.32
C PHE A 405 -3.15 12.98 14.66
N LEU A 406 -3.33 12.93 13.35
CA LEU A 406 -3.20 11.70 12.60
C LEU A 406 -1.74 11.54 12.21
N ILE A 407 -1.02 10.65 12.90
CA ILE A 407 0.38 10.30 12.64
C ILE A 407 0.39 8.90 12.05
N GLY A 408 0.55 8.79 10.75
CA GLY A 408 0.36 7.50 10.08
C GLY A 408 1.05 7.39 8.73
N GLY A 409 0.90 6.22 8.13
CA GLY A 409 1.44 5.88 6.83
C GLY A 409 2.58 4.86 6.89
N CYS A 410 3.39 4.83 5.85
CA CYS A 410 4.59 4.00 5.75
C CYS A 410 5.81 4.84 6.13
N ASP A 411 6.68 4.33 6.97
CA ASP A 411 7.87 5.07 7.36
C ASP A 411 9.11 4.45 6.72
N GLY A 412 9.97 5.28 6.12
CA GLY A 412 11.23 4.84 5.54
C GLY A 412 12.29 4.56 6.61
N ALA A 413 13.09 3.52 6.38
CA ALA A 413 14.04 2.94 7.36
C ALA A 413 15.35 3.72 7.56
N ALA A 414 15.46 4.97 7.18
CA ALA A 414 16.72 5.67 7.33
C ALA A 414 17.09 5.93 8.79
N ALA A 415 18.33 5.61 9.15
CA ALA A 415 18.86 5.88 10.48
C ALA A 415 18.83 7.38 10.81
N GLY A 416 18.56 7.73 12.07
CA GLY A 416 18.51 9.12 12.54
C GLY A 416 17.23 9.88 12.22
N ARG A 417 16.20 9.22 11.69
CA ARG A 417 14.91 9.83 11.37
C ARG A 417 13.89 9.56 12.47
N ASN A 418 13.87 10.37 13.51
CA ASN A 418 12.99 10.18 14.69
C ASN A 418 11.82 11.16 14.72
N TYR A 419 11.58 11.95 13.68
CA TYR A 419 10.55 12.98 13.66
C TYR A 419 9.18 12.50 14.17
N TYR A 420 8.68 11.38 13.64
CA TYR A 420 7.34 10.87 14.01
C TYR A 420 7.29 10.36 15.44
N THR A 421 8.37 9.75 15.95
CA THR A 421 8.48 9.33 17.35
C THR A 421 8.45 10.55 18.26
N GLU A 422 9.31 11.53 18.02
CA GLU A 422 9.40 12.76 18.79
C GLU A 422 8.10 13.56 18.74
N PHE A 423 7.43 13.60 17.57
CA PHE A 423 6.15 14.28 17.43
C PHE A 423 5.08 13.63 18.33
N ALA A 424 4.97 12.30 18.33
CA ALA A 424 4.02 11.57 19.18
C ALA A 424 4.33 11.76 20.67
N GLU A 425 5.60 11.67 21.06
CA GLU A 425 6.04 11.82 22.46
C GLU A 425 5.83 13.23 23.00
N THR A 426 5.98 14.25 22.17
CA THR A 426 5.84 15.66 22.56
C THR A 426 4.42 16.19 22.38
N ALA A 427 3.50 15.40 21.82
CA ALA A 427 2.11 15.79 21.66
C ALA A 427 1.48 16.14 23.03
N PRO A 428 0.85 17.33 23.18
CA PRO A 428 0.27 17.77 24.46
C PRO A 428 -0.73 16.79 25.05
N GLN A 429 -0.85 16.77 26.38
CA GLN A 429 -1.70 15.83 27.13
C GLN A 429 -3.20 16.00 26.84
N ASP A 430 -3.62 17.14 26.32
CA ASP A 430 -4.98 17.46 25.88
C ASP A 430 -5.22 17.13 24.39
N THR A 431 -4.40 16.26 23.81
CA THR A 431 -4.52 15.82 22.41
C THR A 431 -4.66 14.31 22.30
N VAL A 432 -5.30 13.88 21.21
CA VAL A 432 -5.47 12.47 20.84
C VAL A 432 -4.66 12.17 19.58
N ILE A 433 -3.98 11.04 19.55
CA ILE A 433 -3.22 10.55 18.41
C ILE A 433 -4.02 9.45 17.71
N LEU A 434 -4.33 9.66 16.43
CA LEU A 434 -4.84 8.65 15.54
C LEU A 434 -3.65 8.08 14.74
N THR A 435 -3.57 6.77 14.58
CA THR A 435 -2.50 6.16 13.81
C THR A 435 -3.02 5.04 12.90
N LEU A 436 -2.29 4.78 11.82
CA LEU A 436 -2.52 3.67 10.90
C LEU A 436 -1.23 3.37 10.12
N GLY A 437 -1.16 2.17 9.52
CA GLY A 437 0.00 1.76 8.74
C GLY A 437 1.22 1.41 9.62
N CYS A 438 2.39 1.24 8.99
CA CYS A 438 3.62 0.86 9.68
C CYS A 438 4.20 1.94 10.62
N ASN A 439 3.86 3.20 10.41
CA ASN A 439 4.38 4.30 11.23
C ASN A 439 4.03 4.16 12.73
N LYS A 440 2.91 3.50 13.05
CA LYS A 440 2.50 3.20 14.42
C LYS A 440 3.59 2.54 15.26
N TYR A 441 4.43 1.71 14.67
CA TYR A 441 5.46 0.96 15.40
C TYR A 441 6.56 1.82 16.01
N ARG A 442 6.65 3.08 15.61
CA ARG A 442 7.55 4.04 16.26
C ARG A 442 7.14 4.41 17.67
N PHE A 443 5.84 4.27 18.01
CA PHE A 443 5.33 4.73 19.29
C PHE A 443 4.20 3.88 19.88
N ASN A 444 3.70 2.83 19.22
CA ASN A 444 2.52 2.10 19.71
C ASN A 444 2.75 1.27 20.98
N LYS A 445 4.00 1.12 21.42
CA LYS A 445 4.37 0.51 22.71
C LYS A 445 4.50 1.54 23.85
N HIS A 446 4.40 2.84 23.54
CA HIS A 446 4.43 3.91 24.54
C HIS A 446 3.08 4.03 25.25
N GLN A 447 3.12 4.44 26.52
CA GLN A 447 1.94 4.62 27.35
C GLN A 447 1.46 6.07 27.27
N PHE A 448 0.49 6.34 26.41
CA PHE A 448 -0.08 7.68 26.24
C PHE A 448 -1.19 8.00 27.24
N GLY A 449 -1.74 7.00 27.93
CA GLY A 449 -2.84 7.17 28.88
C GLY A 449 -4.19 7.43 28.20
N ASN A 450 -5.11 7.97 29.00
CA ASN A 450 -6.47 8.28 28.60
C ASN A 450 -6.80 9.75 28.83
N ILE A 451 -7.77 10.26 28.07
CA ILE A 451 -8.32 11.59 28.21
C ILE A 451 -9.85 11.53 28.15
N GLY A 452 -10.53 11.98 29.18
CA GLY A 452 -12.01 11.90 29.23
C GLY A 452 -12.57 10.49 29.09
N GLY A 453 -11.83 9.44 29.48
CA GLY A 453 -12.21 8.04 29.29
C GLY A 453 -11.88 7.47 27.92
N ILE A 454 -11.28 8.26 27.03
CA ILE A 454 -10.88 7.86 25.68
C ILE A 454 -9.37 7.60 25.68
N PRO A 455 -8.86 6.48 25.13
CA PRO A 455 -7.42 6.30 24.96
C PRO A 455 -6.83 7.41 24.09
N ARG A 456 -5.69 7.94 24.48
CA ARG A 456 -5.01 8.99 23.72
C ARG A 456 -4.33 8.48 22.46
N LEU A 457 -4.11 7.16 22.30
CA LEU A 457 -3.65 6.54 21.09
C LEU A 457 -4.74 5.61 20.53
N LEU A 458 -5.21 5.89 19.32
CA LEU A 458 -6.22 5.11 18.62
C LEU A 458 -5.61 4.54 17.33
N ASP A 459 -5.40 3.23 17.31
CA ASP A 459 -4.91 2.50 16.13
C ASP A 459 -6.08 2.15 15.22
N LEU A 460 -6.17 2.84 14.07
CA LEU A 460 -7.24 2.70 13.09
C LEU A 460 -7.09 1.45 12.21
N GLY A 461 -5.88 0.91 12.09
CA GLY A 461 -5.64 -0.31 11.29
C GLY A 461 -4.48 -0.25 10.31
N GLN A 462 -4.64 -0.91 9.17
CA GLN A 462 -3.68 -0.95 8.06
C GLN A 462 -3.65 0.40 7.31
N CYS A 463 -2.71 0.56 6.38
CA CYS A 463 -2.65 1.76 5.54
C CYS A 463 -3.93 2.01 4.72
N ASN A 464 -4.62 0.96 4.27
CA ASN A 464 -5.93 1.07 3.60
C ASN A 464 -7.07 1.50 4.54
N ASP A 465 -6.91 1.39 5.86
CA ASP A 465 -7.86 1.91 6.84
C ASP A 465 -7.81 3.45 6.97
N SER A 466 -7.06 4.11 6.08
CA SER A 466 -7.26 5.53 5.78
C SER A 466 -8.71 5.83 5.37
N TYR A 467 -9.45 4.85 4.85
CA TYR A 467 -10.90 4.94 4.69
C TYR A 467 -11.61 5.19 6.03
N SER A 468 -11.27 4.45 7.08
CA SER A 468 -11.78 4.71 8.43
C SER A 468 -11.47 6.12 8.91
N ALA A 469 -10.25 6.61 8.70
CA ALA A 469 -9.87 7.98 9.07
C ALA A 469 -10.71 9.03 8.33
N ILE A 470 -10.96 8.84 7.03
CA ILE A 470 -11.80 9.71 6.21
C ILE A 470 -13.25 9.71 6.73
N GLN A 471 -13.82 8.55 7.03
CA GLN A 471 -15.19 8.43 7.53
C GLN A 471 -15.34 9.06 8.92
N ILE A 472 -14.38 8.86 9.81
CA ILE A 472 -14.37 9.50 11.14
C ILE A 472 -14.29 11.03 11.01
N ALA A 473 -13.39 11.54 10.18
CA ALA A 473 -13.26 12.97 9.96
C ALA A 473 -14.53 13.58 9.35
N SER A 474 -15.14 12.90 8.37
CA SER A 474 -16.40 13.35 7.75
C SER A 474 -17.54 13.41 8.77
N ALA A 475 -17.70 12.36 9.59
CA ALA A 475 -18.74 12.32 10.61
C ALA A 475 -18.55 13.39 11.69
N LEU A 476 -17.31 13.67 12.09
CA LEU A 476 -17.01 14.75 13.02
C LEU A 476 -17.30 16.12 12.40
N ALA A 477 -16.93 16.34 11.14
CA ALA A 477 -17.22 17.58 10.43
C ALA A 477 -18.73 17.85 10.35
N ASP A 478 -19.54 16.84 10.02
CA ASP A 478 -21.00 16.91 10.02
C ASP A 478 -21.54 17.26 11.42
N ALA A 479 -21.04 16.62 12.47
CA ALA A 479 -21.46 16.84 13.86
C ALA A 479 -21.11 18.25 14.38
N PHE A 480 -20.02 18.83 13.89
CA PHE A 480 -19.60 20.20 14.21
C PHE A 480 -20.15 21.24 13.21
N ASN A 481 -20.87 20.81 12.19
CA ASN A 481 -21.38 21.64 11.10
C ASN A 481 -20.27 22.50 10.47
N CYS A 482 -19.15 21.87 10.11
CA CYS A 482 -17.98 22.52 9.50
C CYS A 482 -17.39 21.64 8.39
N GLY A 483 -16.40 22.16 7.65
CA GLY A 483 -15.61 21.37 6.72
C GLY A 483 -14.56 20.50 7.42
N VAL A 484 -14.11 19.43 6.78
CA VAL A 484 -13.06 18.57 7.34
C VAL A 484 -11.76 19.36 7.62
N ASN A 485 -11.45 20.35 6.76
CA ASN A 485 -10.28 21.22 6.94
C ASN A 485 -10.38 22.21 8.12
N ASP A 486 -11.59 22.38 8.69
CA ASP A 486 -11.86 23.25 9.83
C ASP A 486 -11.88 22.49 11.16
N LEU A 487 -11.78 21.17 11.12
CA LEU A 487 -11.65 20.33 12.32
C LEU A 487 -10.33 20.61 13.06
N PRO A 488 -10.30 20.43 14.38
CA PRO A 488 -9.06 20.43 15.17
C PRO A 488 -8.26 19.14 14.91
N LEU A 489 -7.95 18.89 13.65
CA LEU A 489 -7.28 17.71 13.15
C LEU A 489 -6.11 18.09 12.23
N SER A 490 -4.95 17.54 12.49
CA SER A 490 -3.76 17.71 11.66
C SER A 490 -3.26 16.36 11.16
N LEU A 491 -2.81 16.34 9.90
CA LEU A 491 -2.30 15.15 9.25
C LEU A 491 -0.78 15.23 9.13
N ILE A 492 -0.09 14.34 9.84
CA ILE A 492 1.38 14.18 9.83
C ILE A 492 1.67 12.82 9.22
N ILE A 493 1.86 12.79 7.89
CA ILE A 493 1.86 11.58 7.11
C ILE A 493 3.27 11.21 6.68
N SER A 494 3.60 9.93 6.83
CA SER A 494 4.79 9.32 6.23
C SER A 494 4.42 8.51 4.99
N TRP A 495 5.31 8.51 4.02
CA TRP A 495 5.19 7.67 2.85
C TRP A 495 6.45 6.82 2.65
N PHE A 496 6.31 5.71 1.98
CA PHE A 496 7.43 4.85 1.59
C PHE A 496 7.24 4.30 0.19
N GLU A 497 6.07 3.77 -0.13
CA GLU A 497 5.80 3.08 -1.39
C GLU A 497 4.45 3.51 -2.01
N GLN A 498 4.03 2.86 -3.06
CA GLN A 498 2.99 3.31 -3.97
C GLN A 498 1.58 3.27 -3.39
N LYS A 499 1.32 2.42 -2.38
CA LYS A 499 0.06 2.46 -1.64
C LYS A 499 -0.14 3.81 -0.93
N ALA A 500 0.94 4.38 -0.38
CA ALA A 500 0.90 5.73 0.18
C ALA A 500 0.64 6.79 -0.88
N ALA A 501 1.12 6.61 -2.11
CA ALA A 501 0.87 7.55 -3.20
C ALA A 501 -0.63 7.65 -3.52
N ILE A 502 -1.35 6.53 -3.64
CA ILE A 502 -2.79 6.58 -3.93
C ILE A 502 -3.60 7.12 -2.74
N VAL A 503 -3.20 6.84 -1.51
CA VAL A 503 -3.83 7.45 -0.32
C VAL A 503 -3.68 8.96 -0.34
N LEU A 504 -2.48 9.49 -0.62
CA LEU A 504 -2.25 10.92 -0.77
C LEU A 504 -3.12 11.52 -1.87
N LEU A 505 -3.15 10.92 -3.05
CA LEU A 505 -3.99 11.38 -4.17
C LEU A 505 -5.48 11.38 -3.80
N THR A 506 -5.93 10.40 -3.04
CA THR A 506 -7.31 10.34 -2.52
C THR A 506 -7.62 11.52 -1.59
N LEU A 507 -6.72 11.83 -0.67
CA LEU A 507 -6.88 12.98 0.23
C LEU A 507 -6.91 14.30 -0.55
N LEU A 508 -6.02 14.47 -1.53
CA LEU A 508 -6.00 15.66 -2.38
C LEU A 508 -7.28 15.78 -3.23
N ALA A 509 -7.77 14.68 -3.78
CA ALA A 509 -9.01 14.65 -4.56
C ALA A 509 -10.25 15.00 -3.71
N LEU A 510 -10.23 14.71 -2.40
CA LEU A 510 -11.24 15.11 -1.43
C LEU A 510 -11.08 16.58 -0.97
N GLY A 511 -10.08 17.30 -1.46
CA GLY A 511 -9.81 18.68 -1.07
C GLY A 511 -9.20 18.82 0.33
N ILE A 512 -8.62 17.77 0.88
CA ILE A 512 -7.93 17.83 2.18
C ILE A 512 -6.66 18.66 2.04
N LYS A 513 -6.47 19.58 2.99
CA LYS A 513 -5.39 20.56 3.02
C LYS A 513 -4.51 20.40 4.26
N ASN A 514 -3.39 21.11 4.27
CA ASN A 514 -2.48 21.23 5.40
C ASN A 514 -1.81 19.90 5.80
N ILE A 515 -1.56 19.01 4.83
CA ILE A 515 -0.86 17.75 5.06
C ILE A 515 0.64 18.02 5.23
N HIS A 516 1.22 17.54 6.34
CA HIS A 516 2.67 17.45 6.53
C HIS A 516 3.16 16.09 6.07
N LEU A 517 4.01 16.08 5.05
CA LEU A 517 4.46 14.87 4.37
C LEU A 517 5.98 14.66 4.54
N GLY A 518 6.36 13.46 4.91
CA GLY A 518 7.75 13.04 5.06
C GLY A 518 7.93 11.52 4.93
N PRO A 519 9.13 11.03 5.29
CA PRO A 519 10.33 11.76 5.77
C PRO A 519 10.98 12.64 4.71
N THR A 520 10.84 12.30 3.42
CA THR A 520 11.26 13.12 2.28
C THR A 520 10.10 13.29 1.31
N LEU A 521 10.21 14.22 0.39
CA LEU A 521 9.25 14.32 -0.71
C LEU A 521 9.57 13.29 -1.80
N PRO A 522 8.55 12.78 -2.52
CA PRO A 522 8.78 11.88 -3.65
C PRO A 522 9.67 12.51 -4.71
N ALA A 523 10.67 11.76 -5.18
CA ALA A 523 11.65 12.22 -6.16
C ALA A 523 11.06 12.62 -7.52
N PHE A 524 9.88 12.11 -7.85
CA PHE A 524 9.13 12.45 -9.07
C PHE A 524 8.27 13.73 -8.92
N ILE A 525 8.18 14.32 -7.74
CA ILE A 525 7.56 15.63 -7.51
C ILE A 525 8.62 16.70 -7.70
N THR A 526 8.61 17.33 -8.87
CA THR A 526 9.52 18.44 -9.18
C THR A 526 9.20 19.69 -8.35
N PRO A 527 10.11 20.66 -8.23
CA PRO A 527 9.80 21.92 -7.55
C PRO A 527 8.57 22.66 -8.11
N ASN A 528 8.34 22.62 -9.43
CA ASN A 528 7.16 23.22 -10.05
C ASN A 528 5.88 22.51 -9.66
N ILE A 529 5.85 21.17 -9.69
CA ILE A 529 4.71 20.38 -9.24
C ILE A 529 4.47 20.62 -7.75
N LEU A 530 5.52 20.66 -6.93
CA LEU A 530 5.40 20.97 -5.50
C LEU A 530 4.75 22.34 -5.28
N ASN A 531 5.17 23.37 -6.01
CA ASN A 531 4.57 24.70 -5.91
C ASN A 531 3.07 24.69 -6.21
N ILE A 532 2.63 23.90 -7.19
CA ILE A 532 1.20 23.72 -7.49
C ILE A 532 0.47 23.05 -6.32
N LEU A 533 1.04 21.99 -5.74
CA LEU A 533 0.46 21.27 -4.61
C LEU A 533 0.41 22.14 -3.34
N VAL A 534 1.44 22.94 -3.10
CA VAL A 534 1.46 23.92 -2.00
C VAL A 534 0.39 24.98 -2.21
N ALA A 535 0.28 25.54 -3.40
CA ALA A 535 -0.71 26.59 -3.71
C ALA A 535 -2.16 26.08 -3.59
N LYS A 536 -2.44 24.86 -4.06
CA LYS A 536 -3.79 24.28 -4.05
C LYS A 536 -4.20 23.67 -2.72
N PHE A 537 -3.27 22.95 -2.05
CA PHE A 537 -3.58 22.08 -0.92
C PHE A 537 -2.81 22.43 0.35
N ASN A 538 -1.89 23.39 0.29
CA ASN A 538 -0.98 23.71 1.38
C ASN A 538 -0.23 22.46 1.89
N LEU A 539 0.18 21.58 0.94
CA LEU A 539 1.03 20.43 1.23
C LEU A 539 2.41 20.94 1.67
N ARG A 540 2.91 20.42 2.79
CA ARG A 540 4.18 20.86 3.37
C ARG A 540 5.10 19.67 3.63
N PRO A 541 6.40 19.79 3.34
CA PRO A 541 7.38 18.87 3.92
C PRO A 541 7.37 18.97 5.45
N ILE A 542 7.67 17.88 6.14
CA ILE A 542 7.99 17.96 7.58
C ILE A 542 9.26 18.80 7.79
N SER A 543 9.34 19.46 8.96
CA SER A 543 10.51 20.24 9.35
C SER A 543 11.04 19.80 10.73
N GLU A 544 11.12 20.69 11.68
CA GLU A 544 11.40 20.34 13.09
C GLU A 544 10.09 20.17 13.86
N VAL A 545 10.04 19.17 14.74
CA VAL A 545 8.84 18.81 15.51
C VAL A 545 8.25 20.01 16.24
N THR A 546 9.10 20.79 16.94
CA THR A 546 8.64 21.96 17.70
C THR A 546 8.04 23.04 16.81
N ILE A 547 8.63 23.26 15.62
CA ILE A 547 8.14 24.26 14.66
C ILE A 547 6.79 23.81 14.11
N ASP A 548 6.70 22.57 13.62
CA ASP A 548 5.48 22.03 13.04
C ASP A 548 4.36 21.93 14.08
N MET A 549 4.65 21.43 15.28
CA MET A 549 3.68 21.34 16.37
C MET A 549 3.08 22.71 16.73
N ASN A 550 3.93 23.72 16.91
CA ASN A 550 3.47 25.08 17.20
C ASN A 550 2.62 25.68 16.07
N LEU A 551 3.00 25.42 14.81
CA LEU A 551 2.23 25.89 13.66
C LEU A 551 0.84 25.25 13.63
N LEU A 552 0.74 23.96 13.90
CA LEU A 552 -0.51 23.21 13.84
C LEU A 552 -1.45 23.58 15.00
N LEU A 553 -0.92 23.74 16.19
CA LEU A 553 -1.71 24.11 17.38
C LEU A 553 -2.18 25.57 17.37
N LYS A 554 -1.43 26.49 16.75
CA LYS A 554 -1.86 27.89 16.61
C LYS A 554 -3.05 28.07 15.67
N LYS A 555 -3.26 27.17 14.72
CA LYS A 555 -4.43 27.17 13.84
C LYS A 555 -5.69 26.65 14.52
N ALA A 556 -5.57 25.98 15.65
CA ALA A 556 -6.67 25.40 16.42
C ALA A 556 -7.18 26.32 17.52
N ALA A 557 -6.55 27.48 17.77
CA ALA A 557 -6.95 28.54 18.69
C ALA A 557 -7.68 29.66 17.95
#